data_026026570cce860a6ca021e44d27da0e
#
_entry.id   026026570cce860a6ca021e44d27da0e
#
_cell.length_a   1.000
_cell.length_b   1.000
_cell.length_c   1.000
_cell.angle_alpha   90.00
_cell.angle_beta   90.00
_cell.angle_gamma   90.00
#
_symmetry.space_group_name_H-M   'P 1'
#
loop_
_entity.id
_entity.type
_entity.pdbx_description
1 polymer ?
#
loop_
_entity_poly.entity_id
_entity_poly.type
_entity_poly.pdbx_seq_one_letter_code
_entity_poly.pdbx_strand_id
1 'polypeptide(L)'
;MNIHAYFQSFTLFAAALSSVAQNPTFPTGNPHSGEAFFKVDFPNVHGNGRSCATCHVPEEAFQLTPQHVEARYQALAQRRLTDPSADDPLFRSIDANDFADDFTNLRNHALVRVSITLPTDAAGQKLMWPVNDPTATVVAVWRSTPTVWNSAFTAPYQLDGRQPTLQAQALGALVAHSEITRDPKERFLDDVAAFQRAQFSSPAVENLSAALASGAPPPPTDPLLNIEEQRGKLLFNQHCATCHGGPTQTVPLTRLPPGIRNIRISKPVPPAGADLPFAPSPIAPRLWAFRVPGQAAPEVRSSTDPGQALLTGNIAHLNFFDIPTLYGISRTAPYFHDNSAATLEDVVRHYQVDAIFVRRVAPVGAPRPDLILDDEIPPLVAYLKKI
;
A
#
# COMPACT_ATOMS: atom_id res chain seq x y z
N MET A 1 -3.46 -28.24 14.47
CA MET A 1 -4.61 -27.47 13.95
C MET A 1 -4.25 -27.07 12.54
N ASN A 2 -5.01 -27.44 11.54
CA ASN A 2 -4.63 -27.35 10.13
C ASN A 2 -4.69 -25.88 9.63
N ILE A 3 -3.63 -25.40 9.00
CA ILE A 3 -3.53 -24.09 8.33
C ILE A 3 -4.68 -23.86 7.31
N HIS A 4 -5.28 -24.92 6.80
CA HIS A 4 -6.44 -24.88 5.87
C HIS A 4 -7.76 -24.41 6.51
N ALA A 5 -7.88 -24.34 7.83
CA ALA A 5 -9.11 -23.93 8.51
C ALA A 5 -9.27 -22.41 8.65
N TYR A 6 -8.18 -21.62 8.51
CA TYR A 6 -8.23 -20.16 8.63
C TYR A 6 -8.82 -19.45 7.40
N PHE A 7 -8.92 -20.12 6.25
CA PHE A 7 -9.46 -19.53 5.02
C PHE A 7 -10.99 -19.64 4.87
N GLN A 8 -11.70 -20.37 5.74
CA GLN A 8 -13.14 -20.61 5.56
C GLN A 8 -14.07 -19.76 6.43
N SER A 9 -13.57 -18.82 7.25
CA SER A 9 -14.43 -18.09 8.21
C SER A 9 -14.60 -16.59 7.91
N PHE A 10 -14.43 -16.12 6.69
CA PHE A 10 -14.71 -14.72 6.32
C PHE A 10 -16.06 -14.50 5.65
N THR A 11 -17.01 -15.40 5.86
CA THR A 11 -18.40 -15.18 5.44
C THR A 11 -19.22 -14.72 6.65
N LEU A 12 -19.83 -13.51 6.54
CA LEU A 12 -20.79 -12.89 7.46
C LEU A 12 -20.21 -11.91 8.49
N PHE A 13 -19.95 -10.67 8.07
CA PHE A 13 -20.16 -9.51 8.92
C PHE A 13 -20.77 -8.34 8.11
N ALA A 14 -22.03 -8.53 7.74
CA ALA A 14 -22.95 -7.43 7.45
C ALA A 14 -23.93 -7.37 8.61
N ALA A 15 -23.52 -6.78 9.75
CA ALA A 15 -24.45 -6.40 10.81
C ALA A 15 -23.80 -5.40 11.75
N ALA A 16 -24.45 -4.24 11.86
CA ALA A 16 -24.42 -3.29 12.96
C ALA A 16 -23.05 -2.74 13.41
N LEU A 17 -22.56 -1.71 12.75
CA LEU A 17 -21.59 -0.78 13.32
C LEU A 17 -22.30 0.15 14.31
N SER A 18 -22.45 -0.30 15.55
CA SER A 18 -22.56 0.61 16.69
C SER A 18 -21.20 1.25 16.88
N SER A 19 -21.10 2.56 16.61
CA SER A 19 -19.91 3.36 16.87
C SER A 19 -19.74 3.54 18.39
N VAL A 20 -19.15 2.56 19.04
CA VAL A 20 -18.44 2.78 20.30
C VAL A 20 -17.02 3.11 19.88
N ALA A 21 -16.58 4.33 20.11
CA ALA A 21 -15.16 4.67 20.12
C ALA A 21 -14.51 3.78 21.20
N GLN A 22 -14.01 2.61 20.77
CA GLN A 22 -13.16 1.80 21.63
C GLN A 22 -11.88 2.60 21.81
N ASN A 23 -11.61 3.07 23.01
CA ASN A 23 -10.27 3.44 23.40
C ASN A 23 -9.35 2.32 22.93
N PRO A 24 -8.33 2.60 22.10
CA PRO A 24 -7.41 1.57 21.67
C PRO A 24 -6.70 1.07 22.93
N THR A 25 -7.09 -0.10 23.42
CA THR A 25 -6.27 -0.85 24.34
C THR A 25 -4.99 -1.13 23.58
N PHE A 26 -3.92 -0.41 23.94
CA PHE A 26 -2.61 -0.65 23.34
C PHE A 26 -2.25 -2.12 23.53
N PRO A 27 -1.91 -2.83 22.46
CA PRO A 27 -1.41 -4.20 22.59
C PRO A 27 -0.22 -4.20 23.56
N THR A 28 -0.18 -5.19 24.38
CA THR A 28 0.81 -5.38 25.46
C THR A 28 2.22 -5.77 24.95
N GLY A 29 2.51 -5.58 23.64
CA GLY A 29 3.78 -5.94 23.05
C GLY A 29 4.94 -5.03 23.48
N ASN A 30 6.16 -5.59 23.45
CA ASN A 30 7.39 -4.89 23.75
C ASN A 30 8.07 -4.44 22.44
N PRO A 31 8.18 -3.14 22.14
CA PRO A 31 8.77 -2.65 20.89
C PRO A 31 10.26 -3.03 20.73
N HIS A 32 11.02 -3.15 21.81
CA HIS A 32 12.42 -3.57 21.74
C HIS A 32 12.56 -5.04 21.33
N SER A 33 11.72 -5.92 21.87
CA SER A 33 11.65 -7.32 21.42
C SER A 33 11.14 -7.39 19.97
N GLY A 34 10.18 -6.54 19.63
CA GLY A 34 9.61 -6.44 18.29
C GLY A 34 10.63 -6.01 17.24
N GLU A 35 11.56 -5.12 17.57
CA GLU A 35 12.66 -4.74 16.69
C GLU A 35 13.54 -5.95 16.34
N ALA A 36 13.88 -6.77 17.32
CA ALA A 36 14.67 -7.97 17.08
C ALA A 36 13.94 -8.95 16.14
N PHE A 37 12.64 -9.19 16.34
CA PHE A 37 11.83 -10.04 15.46
C PHE A 37 11.60 -9.43 14.07
N PHE A 38 11.55 -8.11 13.97
CA PHE A 38 11.43 -7.43 12.69
C PHE A 38 12.68 -7.60 11.82
N LYS A 39 13.87 -7.58 12.46
CA LYS A 39 15.17 -7.61 11.78
C LYS A 39 15.69 -9.01 11.47
N VAL A 40 15.22 -10.04 12.14
CA VAL A 40 15.68 -11.42 11.96
C VAL A 40 14.56 -12.32 11.45
N ASP A 41 14.94 -13.45 10.84
CA ASP A 41 13.99 -14.50 10.52
C ASP A 41 13.26 -14.97 11.79
N PHE A 42 11.95 -15.11 11.69
CA PHE A 42 11.12 -15.47 12.86
C PHE A 42 11.51 -16.86 13.37
N PRO A 43 11.82 -16.99 14.65
CA PRO A 43 12.27 -18.27 15.20
C PRO A 43 11.13 -19.30 15.21
N ASN A 44 11.45 -20.53 14.83
CA ASN A 44 10.56 -21.70 14.91
C ASN A 44 9.30 -21.67 14.01
N VAL A 45 9.23 -20.79 13.03
CA VAL A 45 8.12 -20.74 12.08
C VAL A 45 8.39 -21.52 10.78
N HIS A 46 9.64 -21.96 10.58
CA HIS A 46 10.08 -22.71 9.40
C HIS A 46 9.71 -21.99 8.09
N GLY A 47 10.14 -20.74 8.00
CA GLY A 47 9.98 -19.91 6.81
C GLY A 47 11.12 -20.08 5.81
N ASN A 48 11.11 -19.24 4.78
CA ASN A 48 12.11 -19.22 3.70
C ASN A 48 13.34 -18.34 4.01
N GLY A 49 13.56 -17.97 5.27
CA GLY A 49 14.68 -17.15 5.74
C GLY A 49 14.45 -15.62 5.65
N ARG A 50 13.25 -15.16 5.26
CA ARG A 50 12.90 -13.74 5.24
C ARG A 50 12.50 -13.22 6.60
N SER A 51 13.02 -12.05 6.94
CA SER A 51 12.50 -11.18 8.01
C SER A 51 11.66 -10.03 7.41
N CYS A 52 10.99 -9.25 8.26
CA CYS A 52 10.33 -8.03 7.80
C CYS A 52 11.35 -7.04 7.20
N ALA A 53 12.53 -6.91 7.81
CA ALA A 53 13.61 -6.04 7.34
C ALA A 53 14.24 -6.52 6.01
N THR A 54 13.93 -7.72 5.53
CA THR A 54 14.35 -8.15 4.19
C THR A 54 13.80 -7.23 3.10
N CYS A 55 12.56 -6.74 3.28
CA CYS A 55 11.88 -5.83 2.35
C CYS A 55 11.64 -4.44 2.96
N HIS A 56 11.42 -4.34 4.27
CA HIS A 56 11.25 -3.06 4.96
C HIS A 56 12.60 -2.60 5.53
N VAL A 57 13.43 -1.98 4.70
CA VAL A 57 14.81 -1.59 5.01
C VAL A 57 14.82 -0.37 5.93
N PRO A 58 15.27 -0.47 7.20
CA PRO A 58 15.17 0.63 8.17
C PRO A 58 15.91 1.90 7.70
N GLU A 59 17.06 1.73 7.07
CA GLU A 59 17.92 2.83 6.57
C GLU A 59 17.29 3.54 5.36
N GLU A 60 16.31 2.94 4.71
CA GLU A 60 15.56 3.46 3.56
C GLU A 60 14.11 3.82 3.93
N ALA A 61 13.92 4.38 5.13
CA ALA A 61 12.59 4.71 5.65
C ALA A 61 11.61 3.51 5.68
N PHE A 62 12.12 2.31 5.89
CA PHE A 62 11.38 1.05 5.87
C PHE A 62 10.71 0.74 4.52
N GLN A 63 11.29 1.23 3.44
CA GLN A 63 10.90 0.85 2.08
C GLN A 63 11.92 -0.10 1.45
N LEU A 64 11.59 -0.60 0.27
CA LEU A 64 12.49 -1.31 -0.61
C LEU A 64 12.69 -0.47 -1.86
N THR A 65 13.94 -0.09 -2.16
CA THR A 65 14.26 0.71 -3.34
C THR A 65 14.91 -0.16 -4.44
N PRO A 66 14.76 0.18 -5.73
CA PRO A 66 15.45 -0.53 -6.81
C PRO A 66 16.96 -0.55 -6.64
N GLN A 67 17.54 0.54 -6.12
CA GLN A 67 18.98 0.66 -5.87
C GLN A 67 19.45 -0.35 -4.81
N HIS A 68 18.68 -0.50 -3.72
CA HIS A 68 18.97 -1.48 -2.67
C HIS A 68 18.89 -2.91 -3.19
N VAL A 69 17.83 -3.23 -3.92
CA VAL A 69 17.64 -4.56 -4.52
C VAL A 69 18.78 -4.90 -5.45
N GLU A 70 19.13 -4.00 -6.37
CA GLU A 70 20.20 -4.24 -7.33
C GLU A 70 21.56 -4.39 -6.64
N ALA A 71 21.86 -3.58 -5.63
CA ALA A 71 23.10 -3.71 -4.85
C ALA A 71 23.19 -5.11 -4.17
N ARG A 72 22.10 -5.60 -3.58
CA ARG A 72 22.03 -6.95 -2.99
C ARG A 72 22.18 -8.04 -4.04
N TYR A 73 21.56 -7.88 -5.21
CA TYR A 73 21.67 -8.85 -6.31
C TYR A 73 23.11 -8.97 -6.80
N GLN A 74 23.79 -7.84 -7.01
CA GLN A 74 25.20 -7.83 -7.42
C GLN A 74 26.09 -8.45 -6.32
N ALA A 75 25.86 -8.14 -5.06
CA ALA A 75 26.59 -8.76 -3.95
C ALA A 75 26.39 -10.28 -3.89
N LEU A 76 25.16 -10.76 -4.14
CA LEU A 76 24.87 -12.20 -4.23
C LEU A 76 25.59 -12.83 -5.41
N ALA A 77 25.57 -12.20 -6.60
CA ALA A 77 26.24 -12.69 -7.79
C ALA A 77 27.76 -12.81 -7.55
N GLN A 78 28.37 -11.83 -6.90
CA GLN A 78 29.81 -11.89 -6.55
C GLN A 78 30.12 -13.02 -5.57
N ARG A 79 29.32 -13.23 -4.53
CA ARG A 79 29.51 -14.34 -3.59
C ARG A 79 29.40 -15.70 -4.29
N ARG A 80 28.51 -15.85 -5.25
CA ARG A 80 28.31 -17.08 -6.01
C ARG A 80 29.49 -17.46 -6.91
N LEU A 81 30.40 -16.53 -7.20
CA LEU A 81 31.64 -16.85 -7.91
C LEU A 81 32.59 -17.77 -7.10
N THR A 82 32.55 -17.66 -5.78
CA THR A 82 33.40 -18.43 -4.87
C THR A 82 32.63 -19.48 -4.08
N ASP A 83 31.36 -19.24 -3.83
CA ASP A 83 30.42 -20.15 -3.15
C ASP A 83 29.11 -20.24 -3.96
N PRO A 84 28.97 -21.24 -4.85
CA PRO A 84 27.76 -21.43 -5.63
C PRO A 84 26.49 -21.63 -4.80
N SER A 85 26.61 -21.98 -3.52
CA SER A 85 25.49 -22.14 -2.58
C SER A 85 25.08 -20.83 -1.87
N ALA A 86 25.82 -19.74 -2.13
CA ALA A 86 25.53 -18.45 -1.52
C ALA A 86 24.10 -18.02 -1.83
N ASP A 87 23.39 -17.56 -0.80
CA ASP A 87 21.98 -17.22 -0.83
C ASP A 87 21.73 -15.83 -0.28
N ASP A 88 20.60 -15.24 -0.70
CA ASP A 88 20.04 -14.02 -0.16
C ASP A 88 18.51 -14.17 -0.07
N PRO A 89 17.91 -14.03 1.13
CA PRO A 89 16.47 -14.22 1.34
C PRO A 89 15.57 -13.30 0.51
N LEU A 90 16.09 -12.19 -0.01
CA LEU A 90 15.29 -11.29 -0.87
C LEU A 90 14.93 -11.99 -2.20
N PHE A 91 15.80 -12.85 -2.73
CA PHE A 91 15.61 -13.47 -4.05
C PHE A 91 15.01 -14.87 -3.91
N ARG A 92 13.71 -14.93 -3.57
CA ARG A 92 12.92 -16.16 -3.51
C ARG A 92 12.05 -16.28 -4.76
N SER A 93 11.84 -17.48 -5.24
CA SER A 93 11.03 -17.77 -6.44
C SER A 93 9.62 -17.19 -6.41
N ILE A 94 9.07 -16.98 -5.21
CA ILE A 94 7.77 -16.33 -5.02
C ILE A 94 7.72 -14.91 -5.62
N ASP A 95 8.86 -14.20 -5.66
CA ASP A 95 8.99 -12.86 -6.26
C ASP A 95 9.71 -12.87 -7.61
N ALA A 96 9.89 -14.03 -8.22
CA ALA A 96 10.34 -14.12 -9.61
C ALA A 96 9.19 -13.84 -10.58
N ASN A 97 9.47 -13.31 -11.75
CA ASN A 97 8.46 -12.90 -12.72
C ASN A 97 7.56 -14.04 -13.18
N ASP A 98 8.12 -15.22 -13.33
CA ASP A 98 7.43 -16.44 -13.81
C ASP A 98 7.64 -17.65 -12.87
N PHE A 99 8.00 -17.39 -11.60
CA PHE A 99 8.43 -18.40 -10.61
C PHE A 99 9.72 -19.17 -10.99
N ALA A 100 10.51 -18.63 -11.92
CA ALA A 100 11.88 -19.04 -12.21
C ALA A 100 12.88 -18.13 -11.48
N ASP A 101 14.07 -17.92 -12.07
CA ASP A 101 15.11 -17.05 -11.50
C ASP A 101 15.12 -15.65 -12.14
N ASP A 102 14.03 -15.24 -12.76
CA ASP A 102 13.87 -13.89 -13.32
C ASP A 102 13.29 -12.95 -12.27
N PHE A 103 14.12 -12.06 -11.75
CA PHE A 103 13.76 -11.03 -10.76
C PHE A 103 13.65 -9.63 -11.38
N THR A 104 13.28 -9.52 -12.65
CA THR A 104 13.26 -8.25 -13.38
C THR A 104 12.39 -7.19 -12.68
N ASN A 105 11.16 -7.52 -12.24
CA ASN A 105 10.29 -6.57 -11.56
C ASN A 105 10.82 -6.19 -10.18
N LEU A 106 11.37 -7.15 -9.44
CA LEU A 106 11.97 -6.89 -8.13
C LEU A 106 13.21 -6.00 -8.28
N ARG A 107 14.12 -6.29 -9.21
CA ARG A 107 15.37 -5.55 -9.41
C ARG A 107 15.16 -4.15 -9.96
N ASN A 108 14.36 -4.02 -11.01
CA ASN A 108 14.21 -2.76 -11.72
C ASN A 108 13.22 -1.79 -11.02
N HIS A 109 12.26 -2.34 -10.27
CA HIS A 109 11.15 -1.55 -9.72
C HIS A 109 10.91 -1.78 -8.22
N ALA A 110 11.70 -2.65 -7.56
CA ALA A 110 11.51 -3.06 -6.16
C ALA A 110 10.07 -3.52 -5.87
N LEU A 111 9.48 -4.26 -6.80
CA LEU A 111 8.13 -4.80 -6.65
C LEU A 111 8.19 -6.24 -6.18
N VAL A 112 7.34 -6.57 -5.21
CA VAL A 112 7.13 -7.92 -4.70
C VAL A 112 5.78 -8.45 -5.16
N ARG A 113 5.64 -9.76 -5.27
CA ARG A 113 4.37 -10.39 -5.64
C ARG A 113 3.49 -10.59 -4.42
N VAL A 114 2.25 -10.16 -4.55
CA VAL A 114 1.22 -10.31 -3.51
C VAL A 114 0.13 -11.22 -4.04
N SER A 115 0.01 -12.41 -3.45
CA SER A 115 -1.04 -13.37 -3.79
C SER A 115 -2.32 -13.04 -3.03
N ILE A 116 -3.44 -12.96 -3.76
CA ILE A 116 -4.75 -12.60 -3.21
C ILE A 116 -5.78 -13.63 -3.67
N THR A 117 -6.53 -14.19 -2.72
CA THR A 117 -7.66 -15.06 -3.02
C THR A 117 -8.80 -14.21 -3.59
N LEU A 118 -9.35 -14.64 -4.72
CA LEU A 118 -10.43 -13.92 -5.38
C LEU A 118 -11.74 -14.07 -4.59
N PRO A 119 -12.52 -12.99 -4.50
CA PRO A 119 -13.76 -12.97 -3.74
C PRO A 119 -14.87 -13.79 -4.42
N THR A 120 -15.67 -14.45 -3.57
CA THR A 120 -16.86 -15.20 -3.97
C THR A 120 -18.09 -14.66 -3.25
N ASP A 121 -19.27 -14.91 -3.83
CA ASP A 121 -20.54 -14.68 -3.15
C ASP A 121 -20.84 -15.80 -2.12
N ALA A 122 -21.98 -15.70 -1.44
CA ALA A 122 -22.40 -16.68 -0.45
C ALA A 122 -22.67 -18.10 -1.05
N ALA A 123 -22.88 -18.19 -2.37
CA ALA A 123 -23.04 -19.45 -3.09
C ALA A 123 -21.68 -20.00 -3.60
N GLY A 124 -20.57 -19.35 -3.26
CA GLY A 124 -19.23 -19.75 -3.70
C GLY A 124 -18.89 -19.35 -5.14
N GLN A 125 -19.73 -18.54 -5.78
CA GLN A 125 -19.48 -18.11 -7.16
C GLN A 125 -18.54 -16.90 -7.17
N LYS A 126 -17.53 -16.94 -8.07
CA LYS A 126 -16.57 -15.81 -8.21
C LYS A 126 -17.27 -14.52 -8.57
N LEU A 127 -16.87 -13.44 -7.91
CA LEU A 127 -17.34 -12.09 -8.19
C LEU A 127 -16.48 -11.39 -9.24
N MET A 128 -15.20 -11.81 -9.36
CA MET A 128 -14.28 -11.34 -10.41
C MET A 128 -13.23 -12.39 -10.75
N TRP A 129 -12.60 -12.28 -11.93
CA TRP A 129 -11.53 -13.18 -12.38
C TRP A 129 -10.72 -12.54 -13.53
N PRO A 130 -9.45 -12.96 -13.74
CA PRO A 130 -8.71 -12.57 -14.94
C PRO A 130 -9.32 -13.26 -16.17
N VAL A 131 -9.51 -12.51 -17.26
CA VAL A 131 -10.16 -13.02 -18.48
C VAL A 131 -9.38 -14.17 -19.10
N ASN A 132 -8.05 -14.14 -19.02
CA ASN A 132 -7.16 -15.17 -19.55
C ASN A 132 -7.06 -16.43 -18.67
N ASP A 133 -7.56 -16.38 -17.42
CA ASP A 133 -7.65 -17.53 -16.53
C ASP A 133 -8.93 -17.46 -15.66
N PRO A 134 -10.09 -17.81 -16.25
CA PRO A 134 -11.37 -17.76 -15.52
C PRO A 134 -11.47 -18.79 -14.40
N THR A 135 -10.55 -19.77 -14.35
CA THR A 135 -10.52 -20.81 -13.31
C THR A 135 -9.75 -20.38 -12.06
N ALA A 136 -8.88 -19.35 -12.16
CA ALA A 136 -8.09 -18.87 -11.04
C ALA A 136 -8.94 -18.63 -9.79
N THR A 137 -8.48 -19.09 -8.65
CA THR A 137 -9.03 -18.80 -7.32
C THR A 137 -8.11 -17.86 -6.53
N VAL A 138 -6.85 -17.79 -6.91
CA VAL A 138 -5.82 -16.90 -6.38
C VAL A 138 -5.16 -16.20 -7.55
N VAL A 139 -4.87 -14.93 -7.40
CA VAL A 139 -4.11 -14.14 -8.37
C VAL A 139 -2.95 -13.46 -7.69
N ALA A 140 -1.88 -13.22 -8.42
CA ALA A 140 -0.77 -12.41 -7.95
C ALA A 140 -0.76 -11.06 -8.66
N VAL A 141 -0.49 -10.00 -7.89
CA VAL A 141 -0.25 -8.63 -8.36
C VAL A 141 1.12 -8.16 -7.86
N TRP A 142 1.70 -7.19 -8.56
CA TRP A 142 2.98 -6.61 -8.20
C TRP A 142 2.76 -5.32 -7.41
N ARG A 143 3.40 -5.23 -6.23
CA ARG A 143 3.24 -4.07 -5.34
C ARG A 143 4.56 -3.63 -4.74
N SER A 144 4.68 -2.34 -4.50
CA SER A 144 5.75 -1.75 -3.71
C SER A 144 5.66 -2.17 -2.23
N THR A 145 6.78 -2.07 -1.54
CA THR A 145 6.86 -2.23 -0.08
C THR A 145 6.65 -0.86 0.57
N PRO A 146 5.49 -0.57 1.18
CA PRO A 146 5.25 0.72 1.82
C PRO A 146 6.06 0.87 3.11
N THR A 147 6.36 2.12 3.47
CA THR A 147 6.97 2.43 4.76
C THR A 147 6.12 1.95 5.93
N VAL A 148 6.75 1.56 7.05
CA VAL A 148 6.06 1.31 8.32
C VAL A 148 5.95 2.55 9.20
N TRP A 149 6.54 3.68 8.78
CA TRP A 149 6.40 4.93 9.52
C TRP A 149 4.94 5.31 9.69
N ASN A 150 4.64 5.86 10.86
CA ASN A 150 3.33 6.40 11.21
C ASN A 150 2.20 5.35 11.25
N SER A 151 2.53 4.06 11.28
CA SER A 151 1.54 2.98 11.31
C SER A 151 0.63 3.02 12.55
N ALA A 152 0.99 3.78 13.58
CA ALA A 152 0.17 3.94 14.78
C ALA A 152 -1.24 4.49 14.52
N PHE A 153 -1.45 5.24 13.43
CA PHE A 153 -2.73 5.88 13.09
C PHE A 153 -3.18 5.68 11.63
N THR A 154 -2.59 4.71 10.90
CA THR A 154 -2.90 4.48 9.48
C THR A 154 -3.70 3.20 9.21
N ALA A 155 -4.36 2.64 10.23
CA ALA A 155 -5.25 1.50 10.01
C ALA A 155 -6.42 1.89 9.08
N PRO A 156 -6.92 0.96 8.23
CA PRO A 156 -6.49 -0.41 8.02
C PRO A 156 -5.17 -0.52 7.26
N TYR A 157 -4.51 -1.68 7.34
CA TYR A 157 -3.17 -1.89 6.80
C TYR A 157 -3.17 -2.67 5.49
N GLN A 158 -2.00 -2.71 4.82
CA GLN A 158 -1.78 -3.11 3.45
C GLN A 158 -2.29 -2.04 2.45
N LEU A 159 -1.75 -2.03 1.23
CA LEU A 159 -2.11 -1.02 0.23
C LEU A 159 -3.60 -1.00 -0.15
N ASP A 160 -4.30 -2.09 0.02
CA ASP A 160 -5.75 -2.24 -0.24
C ASP A 160 -6.62 -2.24 1.03
N GLY A 161 -6.02 -1.98 2.20
CA GLY A 161 -6.74 -1.88 3.47
C GLY A 161 -7.30 -3.20 4.00
N ARG A 162 -6.79 -4.36 3.54
CA ARG A 162 -7.35 -5.67 3.89
C ARG A 162 -7.06 -6.14 5.30
N GLN A 163 -6.11 -5.53 6.01
CA GLN A 163 -5.73 -5.97 7.35
C GLN A 163 -6.16 -4.95 8.40
N PRO A 164 -7.01 -5.34 9.37
CA PRO A 164 -7.55 -4.41 10.36
C PRO A 164 -6.55 -4.05 11.47
N THR A 165 -5.55 -4.90 11.72
CA THR A 165 -4.55 -4.72 12.78
C THR A 165 -3.15 -5.00 12.28
N LEU A 166 -2.13 -4.45 12.97
CA LEU A 166 -0.73 -4.74 12.64
C LEU A 166 -0.35 -6.20 12.91
N GLN A 167 -0.98 -6.86 13.89
CA GLN A 167 -0.80 -8.27 14.14
C GLN A 167 -1.29 -9.12 12.95
N ALA A 168 -2.49 -8.83 12.45
CA ALA A 168 -3.03 -9.51 11.28
C ALA A 168 -2.21 -9.22 10.02
N GLN A 169 -1.70 -7.97 9.88
CA GLN A 169 -0.80 -7.60 8.80
C GLN A 169 0.51 -8.39 8.88
N ALA A 170 1.14 -8.47 10.06
CA ALA A 170 2.38 -9.21 10.26
C ALA A 170 2.21 -10.71 9.98
N LEU A 171 1.15 -11.32 10.51
CA LEU A 171 0.86 -12.74 10.23
C LEU A 171 0.63 -12.97 8.72
N GLY A 172 -0.18 -12.12 8.09
CA GLY A 172 -0.43 -12.22 6.65
C GLY A 172 0.85 -12.08 5.80
N ALA A 173 1.77 -11.20 6.21
CA ALA A 173 3.06 -11.03 5.54
C ALA A 173 3.98 -12.26 5.75
N LEU A 174 4.04 -12.80 6.96
CA LEU A 174 4.81 -14.02 7.25
C LEU A 174 4.30 -15.21 6.42
N VAL A 175 2.99 -15.38 6.31
CA VAL A 175 2.39 -16.45 5.48
C VAL A 175 2.68 -16.22 4.00
N ALA A 176 2.48 -15.00 3.50
CA ALA A 176 2.53 -14.73 2.06
C ALA A 176 3.95 -14.57 1.53
N HIS A 177 4.88 -13.99 2.31
CA HIS A 177 6.21 -13.64 1.83
C HIS A 177 7.34 -14.45 2.47
N SER A 178 7.18 -14.86 3.74
CA SER A 178 8.15 -15.71 4.42
C SER A 178 7.79 -17.20 4.34
N GLU A 179 6.62 -17.54 3.74
CA GLU A 179 6.18 -18.91 3.48
C GLU A 179 6.25 -19.81 4.74
N ILE A 180 5.86 -19.25 5.89
CA ILE A 180 5.92 -19.97 7.15
C ILE A 180 5.02 -21.21 7.13
N THR A 181 5.49 -22.29 7.77
CA THR A 181 4.73 -23.55 7.90
C THR A 181 4.18 -23.78 9.32
N ARG A 182 4.54 -22.91 10.26
CA ARG A 182 4.03 -22.90 11.63
C ARG A 182 3.65 -21.51 12.05
N ASP A 183 2.53 -21.35 12.71
CA ASP A 183 2.08 -20.06 13.22
C ASP A 183 3.06 -19.53 14.31
N PRO A 184 3.42 -18.24 14.27
CA PRO A 184 4.15 -17.60 15.33
C PRO A 184 3.27 -17.53 16.59
N LYS A 185 3.90 -17.46 17.78
CA LYS A 185 3.16 -17.18 19.01
C LYS A 185 2.59 -15.75 18.95
N GLU A 186 1.36 -15.56 19.41
CA GLU A 186 0.66 -14.25 19.45
C GLU A 186 1.53 -13.14 20.05
N ARG A 187 2.27 -13.44 21.13
CA ARG A 187 3.19 -12.51 21.76
C ARG A 187 4.21 -11.90 20.79
N PHE A 188 4.71 -12.67 19.83
CA PHE A 188 5.68 -12.16 18.85
C PHE A 188 5.02 -11.19 17.85
N LEU A 189 3.79 -11.45 17.49
CA LEU A 189 2.99 -10.54 16.65
C LEU A 189 2.68 -9.24 17.39
N ASP A 190 2.38 -9.31 18.70
CA ASP A 190 2.18 -8.13 19.54
C ASP A 190 3.46 -7.29 19.65
N ASP A 191 4.61 -7.94 19.86
CA ASP A 191 5.91 -7.27 19.93
C ASP A 191 6.26 -6.56 18.62
N VAL A 192 6.10 -7.23 17.47
CA VAL A 192 6.33 -6.62 16.14
C VAL A 192 5.36 -5.47 15.87
N ALA A 193 4.09 -5.63 16.24
CA ALA A 193 3.10 -4.57 16.11
C ALA A 193 3.43 -3.37 17.00
N ALA A 194 3.96 -3.59 18.21
CA ALA A 194 4.42 -2.52 19.09
C ALA A 194 5.63 -1.79 18.51
N PHE A 195 6.59 -2.52 17.94
CA PHE A 195 7.73 -1.92 17.23
C PHE A 195 7.28 -1.04 16.07
N GLN A 196 6.40 -1.56 15.18
CA GLN A 196 5.91 -0.79 14.04
C GLN A 196 5.17 0.49 14.47
N ARG A 197 4.35 0.42 15.54
CA ARG A 197 3.66 1.59 16.10
C ARG A 197 4.58 2.67 16.66
N ALA A 198 5.78 2.29 17.07
CA ALA A 198 6.80 3.20 17.57
C ALA A 198 7.65 3.85 16.46
N GLN A 199 7.39 3.52 15.19
CA GLN A 199 8.14 4.11 14.06
C GLN A 199 7.44 5.36 13.54
N PHE A 200 8.06 6.52 13.72
CA PHE A 200 7.54 7.81 13.28
C PHE A 200 8.49 8.51 12.32
N SER A 201 7.93 9.25 11.37
CA SER A 201 8.70 10.02 10.41
C SER A 201 9.37 11.25 11.04
N SER A 202 8.85 11.76 12.16
CA SER A 202 9.43 12.86 12.91
C SER A 202 8.92 12.92 14.36
N PRO A 203 9.62 13.61 15.29
CA PRO A 203 9.13 13.84 16.64
C PRO A 203 7.79 14.58 16.70
N ALA A 204 7.51 15.47 15.74
CA ALA A 204 6.22 16.17 15.67
C ALA A 204 5.06 15.21 15.39
N VAL A 205 5.29 14.22 14.53
CA VAL A 205 4.30 13.18 14.20
C VAL A 205 4.14 12.16 15.35
N GLU A 206 5.20 11.87 16.10
CA GLU A 206 5.12 11.09 17.33
C GLU A 206 4.24 11.79 18.38
N ASN A 207 4.46 13.10 18.60
CA ASN A 207 3.63 13.90 19.49
C ASN A 207 2.16 13.96 19.04
N LEU A 208 1.90 14.05 17.73
CA LEU A 208 0.56 13.94 17.16
C LEU A 208 -0.08 12.59 17.52
N SER A 209 0.66 11.50 17.33
CA SER A 209 0.17 10.15 17.65
C SER A 209 -0.19 10.02 19.13
N ALA A 210 0.64 10.54 20.03
CA ALA A 210 0.38 10.55 21.48
C ALA A 210 -0.86 11.38 21.84
N ALA A 211 -1.05 12.54 21.21
CA ALA A 211 -2.23 13.36 21.42
C ALA A 211 -3.51 12.65 20.97
N LEU A 212 -3.49 12.05 19.77
CA LEU A 212 -4.62 11.28 19.24
C LEU A 212 -4.98 10.09 20.14
N ALA A 213 -3.98 9.38 20.65
CA ALA A 213 -4.19 8.25 21.56
C ALA A 213 -4.78 8.65 22.90
N SER A 214 -4.43 9.84 23.43
CA SER A 214 -4.96 10.35 24.69
C SER A 214 -6.28 11.13 24.54
N GLY A 215 -6.76 11.35 23.31
CA GLY A 215 -7.91 12.21 23.03
C GLY A 215 -7.63 13.71 23.22
N ALA A 216 -6.35 14.10 23.31
CA ALA A 216 -5.96 15.50 23.38
C ALA A 216 -6.08 16.19 22.01
N PRO A 217 -6.24 17.53 21.97
CA PRO A 217 -6.21 18.28 20.73
C PRO A 217 -4.91 18.01 19.95
N PRO A 218 -4.99 17.76 18.62
CA PRO A 218 -3.80 17.52 17.80
C PRO A 218 -2.86 18.73 17.82
N PRO A 219 -1.58 18.56 18.14
CA PRO A 219 -0.60 19.64 18.05
C PRO A 219 -0.34 20.00 16.58
N PRO A 220 0.15 21.22 16.30
CA PRO A 220 0.65 21.58 14.97
C PRO A 220 1.81 20.67 14.56
N THR A 221 1.73 20.14 13.35
CA THR A 221 2.80 19.31 12.75
C THR A 221 3.56 20.05 11.66
N ASP A 222 3.05 21.19 11.24
CA ASP A 222 3.71 21.99 10.19
C ASP A 222 5.05 22.55 10.68
N PRO A 223 6.11 22.35 9.93
CA PRO A 223 7.38 23.03 10.17
C PRO A 223 7.27 24.52 9.82
N LEU A 224 8.31 25.28 10.13
CA LEU A 224 8.42 26.66 9.63
C LEU A 224 8.53 26.64 8.10
N LEU A 225 7.60 27.32 7.45
CA LEU A 225 7.47 27.37 5.99
C LEU A 225 7.96 28.71 5.46
N ASN A 226 8.76 28.70 4.40
CA ASN A 226 9.07 29.89 3.60
C ASN A 226 7.87 30.29 2.70
N ILE A 227 8.00 31.37 1.93
CA ILE A 227 6.90 31.90 1.10
C ILE A 227 6.42 30.88 0.04
N GLU A 228 7.33 30.18 -0.61
CA GLU A 228 7.01 29.17 -1.61
C GLU A 228 6.29 27.96 -1.00
N GLU A 229 6.80 27.47 0.14
CA GLU A 229 6.19 26.37 0.90
C GLU A 229 4.82 26.74 1.47
N GLN A 230 4.62 28.02 1.87
CA GLN A 230 3.30 28.53 2.28
C GLN A 230 2.31 28.54 1.10
N ARG A 231 2.75 28.98 -0.10
CA ARG A 231 1.96 28.87 -1.31
C ARG A 231 1.61 27.40 -1.59
N GLY A 232 2.59 26.50 -1.49
CA GLY A 232 2.40 25.06 -1.64
C GLY A 232 1.37 24.49 -0.68
N LYS A 233 1.39 24.93 0.59
CA LYS A 233 0.37 24.53 1.58
C LYS A 233 -1.04 24.97 1.20
N LEU A 234 -1.20 26.18 0.68
CA LEU A 234 -2.51 26.67 0.21
C LEU A 234 -3.01 25.81 -0.95
N LEU A 235 -2.16 25.52 -1.92
CA LEU A 235 -2.47 24.64 -3.06
C LEU A 235 -2.76 23.20 -2.63
N PHE A 236 -2.02 22.69 -1.64
CA PHE A 236 -2.29 21.38 -1.03
C PHE A 236 -3.69 21.33 -0.42
N ASN A 237 -4.09 22.36 0.32
CA ASN A 237 -5.43 22.44 0.88
C ASN A 237 -6.51 22.48 -0.19
N GLN A 238 -6.24 23.07 -1.33
CA GLN A 238 -7.16 23.16 -2.47
C GLN A 238 -7.28 21.83 -3.22
N HIS A 239 -6.16 21.20 -3.56
CA HIS A 239 -6.13 20.05 -4.47
C HIS A 239 -6.04 18.68 -3.77
N CYS A 240 -5.39 18.61 -2.60
CA CYS A 240 -4.99 17.35 -1.99
C CYS A 240 -5.76 17.03 -0.68
N ALA A 241 -6.14 18.06 0.09
CA ALA A 241 -6.71 17.88 1.42
C ALA A 241 -8.11 17.25 1.42
N THR A 242 -8.80 17.19 0.27
CA THR A 242 -10.05 16.41 0.14
C THR A 242 -9.81 14.93 0.48
N CYS A 243 -8.63 14.41 0.18
CA CYS A 243 -8.24 13.03 0.45
C CYS A 243 -7.19 12.95 1.57
N HIS A 244 -6.20 13.84 1.56
CA HIS A 244 -5.11 13.91 2.52
C HIS A 244 -5.35 15.02 3.56
N GLY A 245 -6.59 15.16 4.05
CA GLY A 245 -6.94 16.11 5.10
C GLY A 245 -6.90 15.53 6.50
N GLY A 246 -7.25 16.39 7.47
CA GLY A 246 -7.25 16.05 8.89
C GLY A 246 -5.85 15.93 9.49
N PRO A 247 -5.77 15.70 10.80
CA PRO A 247 -4.50 15.68 11.51
C PRO A 247 -3.59 14.52 11.09
N THR A 248 -4.13 13.42 10.58
CA THR A 248 -3.36 12.25 10.11
C THR A 248 -3.05 12.29 8.62
N GLN A 249 -3.58 13.26 7.89
CA GLN A 249 -3.51 13.36 6.42
C GLN A 249 -4.09 12.11 5.68
N THR A 250 -4.92 11.33 6.37
CA THR A 250 -5.60 10.15 5.84
C THR A 250 -7.12 10.28 5.92
N VAL A 251 -7.63 11.37 6.49
CA VAL A 251 -9.06 11.60 6.73
C VAL A 251 -9.55 12.71 5.82
N PRO A 252 -10.45 12.44 4.87
CA PRO A 252 -11.06 13.46 4.05
C PRO A 252 -11.73 14.57 4.88
N LEU A 253 -11.58 15.82 4.47
CA LEU A 253 -12.27 16.97 5.09
C LEU A 253 -13.79 16.88 4.91
N THR A 254 -14.25 16.30 3.81
CA THR A 254 -15.66 15.95 3.58
C THR A 254 -15.91 14.56 4.14
N ARG A 255 -16.94 14.39 4.96
CA ARG A 255 -17.36 13.09 5.49
C ARG A 255 -17.67 12.14 4.32
N LEU A 256 -16.69 11.35 3.91
CA LEU A 256 -16.98 10.14 3.16
C LEU A 256 -17.70 9.15 4.09
N PRO A 257 -18.60 8.32 3.57
CA PRO A 257 -19.24 7.28 4.39
C PRO A 257 -18.19 6.50 5.19
N PRO A 258 -18.48 6.14 6.45
CA PRO A 258 -17.56 5.33 7.26
C PRO A 258 -17.13 4.07 6.48
N GLY A 259 -15.83 3.82 6.41
CA GLY A 259 -15.27 2.66 5.69
C GLY A 259 -14.76 2.92 4.27
N ILE A 260 -14.98 4.11 3.70
CA ILE A 260 -14.38 4.47 2.41
C ILE A 260 -13.19 5.39 2.67
N ARG A 261 -12.05 4.79 2.97
CA ARG A 261 -10.75 5.48 3.00
C ARG A 261 -9.96 5.29 1.71
N ASN A 262 -10.46 4.44 0.82
CA ASN A 262 -9.77 4.06 -0.41
C ASN A 262 -10.18 4.97 -1.54
N ILE A 263 -9.24 5.67 -2.11
CA ILE A 263 -9.43 6.51 -3.29
C ILE A 263 -8.63 5.95 -4.43
N ARG A 264 -9.24 6.03 -5.60
CA ARG A 264 -8.69 5.62 -6.87
C ARG A 264 -7.34 6.28 -7.11
N ILE A 265 -6.25 5.54 -6.89
CA ILE A 265 -4.95 5.83 -7.48
C ILE A 265 -4.82 4.90 -8.69
N SER A 266 -5.49 5.23 -9.76
CA SER A 266 -5.15 4.61 -11.04
C SER A 266 -4.35 5.61 -11.84
N LYS A 267 -3.27 5.16 -12.43
CA LYS A 267 -2.76 5.88 -13.58
C LYS A 267 -3.88 5.85 -14.63
N PRO A 268 -4.34 6.99 -15.15
CA PRO A 268 -5.28 6.96 -16.22
C PRO A 268 -4.67 6.12 -17.35
N VAL A 269 -5.41 5.11 -17.79
CA VAL A 269 -5.05 4.42 -19.04
C VAL A 269 -5.36 5.40 -20.13
N PRO A 270 -4.36 5.97 -20.82
CA PRO A 270 -4.62 6.94 -21.87
C PRO A 270 -5.45 6.27 -22.97
N PRO A 271 -6.31 7.02 -23.65
CA PRO A 271 -6.82 6.59 -24.94
C PRO A 271 -5.64 6.21 -25.84
N ALA A 272 -5.78 5.15 -26.61
CA ALA A 272 -4.72 4.73 -27.52
C ALA A 272 -4.22 5.94 -28.35
N GLY A 273 -2.94 6.27 -28.25
CA GLY A 273 -2.31 7.39 -28.95
C GLY A 273 -2.18 8.71 -28.20
N ALA A 274 -2.52 8.78 -26.90
CA ALA A 274 -2.26 9.98 -26.09
C ALA A 274 -0.87 9.92 -25.44
N ASP A 275 -0.01 10.89 -25.72
CA ASP A 275 1.23 11.11 -24.97
C ASP A 275 0.87 11.67 -23.60
N LEU A 276 1.20 10.93 -22.55
CA LEU A 276 1.07 11.39 -21.18
C LEU A 276 2.43 11.79 -20.62
N PRO A 277 2.52 12.89 -19.87
CA PRO A 277 3.80 13.43 -19.39
C PRO A 277 4.43 12.65 -18.22
N PHE A 278 3.89 11.52 -17.81
CA PHE A 278 4.45 10.70 -16.73
C PHE A 278 4.68 9.26 -17.17
N ALA A 279 5.61 8.57 -16.52
CA ALA A 279 5.95 7.19 -16.83
C ALA A 279 4.74 6.26 -16.64
N PRO A 280 4.47 5.35 -17.56
CA PRO A 280 3.43 4.32 -17.39
C PRO A 280 3.81 3.38 -16.26
N SER A 281 2.83 2.61 -15.73
CA SER A 281 3.11 1.52 -14.81
C SER A 281 4.15 0.57 -15.44
N PRO A 282 5.14 0.09 -14.67
CA PRO A 282 6.08 -0.91 -15.16
C PRO A 282 5.41 -2.27 -15.40
N ILE A 283 4.20 -2.45 -14.89
CA ILE A 283 3.44 -3.70 -14.98
C ILE A 283 2.42 -3.60 -16.12
N ALA A 284 2.42 -4.60 -16.99
CA ALA A 284 1.44 -4.70 -18.07
C ALA A 284 0.02 -4.91 -17.50
N PRO A 285 -0.98 -4.19 -18.03
CA PRO A 285 -2.36 -4.35 -17.59
C PRO A 285 -2.91 -5.72 -18.03
N ARG A 286 -3.79 -6.29 -17.18
CA ARG A 286 -4.60 -7.47 -17.49
C ARG A 286 -6.06 -7.08 -17.66
N LEU A 287 -6.80 -7.93 -18.37
CA LEU A 287 -8.26 -7.82 -18.45
C LEU A 287 -8.89 -8.60 -17.31
N TRP A 288 -9.80 -7.95 -16.60
CA TRP A 288 -10.53 -8.47 -15.46
C TRP A 288 -12.04 -8.48 -15.76
N ALA A 289 -12.66 -9.63 -15.57
CA ALA A 289 -14.10 -9.78 -15.68
C ALA A 289 -14.75 -9.63 -14.30
N PHE A 290 -15.85 -8.89 -14.23
CA PHE A 290 -16.61 -8.62 -13.01
C PHE A 290 -18.05 -9.11 -13.19
N ARG A 291 -18.55 -9.90 -12.25
CA ARG A 291 -19.97 -10.20 -12.16
C ARG A 291 -20.72 -9.01 -11.60
N VAL A 292 -21.51 -8.36 -12.45
CA VAL A 292 -22.32 -7.21 -12.05
C VAL A 292 -23.76 -7.67 -11.77
N PRO A 293 -24.33 -7.39 -10.58
CA PRO A 293 -25.71 -7.75 -10.27
C PRO A 293 -26.71 -7.27 -11.33
N GLY A 294 -27.60 -8.14 -11.77
CA GLY A 294 -28.61 -7.83 -12.78
C GLY A 294 -28.13 -7.88 -14.24
N GLN A 295 -26.85 -8.18 -14.49
CA GLN A 295 -26.32 -8.35 -15.85
C GLN A 295 -26.10 -9.82 -16.17
N ALA A 296 -26.45 -10.25 -17.38
CA ALA A 296 -26.24 -11.63 -17.83
C ALA A 296 -24.77 -11.91 -18.21
N ALA A 297 -24.05 -10.91 -18.69
CA ALA A 297 -22.64 -11.02 -19.05
C ALA A 297 -21.76 -10.24 -18.06
N PRO A 298 -20.52 -10.72 -17.80
CA PRO A 298 -19.58 -9.99 -16.96
C PRO A 298 -19.13 -8.68 -17.65
N GLU A 299 -18.88 -7.68 -16.85
CA GLU A 299 -18.26 -6.44 -17.32
C GLU A 299 -16.73 -6.57 -17.29
N VAL A 300 -16.05 -6.21 -18.38
CA VAL A 300 -14.60 -6.35 -18.52
C VAL A 300 -13.91 -4.99 -18.36
N ARG A 301 -12.85 -4.96 -17.55
CA ARG A 301 -12.01 -3.78 -17.31
C ARG A 301 -10.54 -4.14 -17.39
N SER A 302 -9.70 -3.18 -17.78
CA SER A 302 -8.26 -3.31 -17.80
C SER A 302 -7.67 -2.70 -16.52
N SER A 303 -6.75 -3.40 -15.88
CA SER A 303 -5.99 -2.90 -14.72
C SER A 303 -4.68 -3.66 -14.56
N THR A 304 -3.65 -2.96 -14.07
CA THR A 304 -2.37 -3.56 -13.63
C THR A 304 -2.53 -4.20 -12.25
N ASP A 305 -3.29 -3.55 -11.36
CA ASP A 305 -3.69 -4.04 -10.04
C ASP A 305 -5.10 -3.51 -9.72
N PRO A 306 -6.10 -4.37 -9.66
CA PRO A 306 -7.47 -3.98 -9.33
C PRO A 306 -7.66 -3.38 -7.92
N GLY A 307 -6.63 -3.42 -7.05
CA GLY A 307 -6.71 -2.87 -5.70
C GLY A 307 -7.78 -3.54 -4.85
N GLN A 308 -8.61 -2.73 -4.20
CA GLN A 308 -9.68 -3.22 -3.31
C GLN A 308 -10.73 -4.08 -4.03
N ALA A 309 -10.87 -3.97 -5.35
CA ALA A 309 -11.78 -4.86 -6.09
C ALA A 309 -11.38 -6.33 -5.96
N LEU A 310 -10.09 -6.64 -5.78
CA LEU A 310 -9.61 -8.01 -5.51
C LEU A 310 -10.15 -8.59 -4.20
N LEU A 311 -10.62 -7.76 -3.28
CA LEU A 311 -11.20 -8.18 -1.99
C LEU A 311 -12.72 -8.24 -2.04
N THR A 312 -13.34 -7.33 -2.77
CA THR A 312 -14.79 -7.10 -2.73
C THR A 312 -15.52 -7.67 -3.93
N GLY A 313 -14.81 -7.91 -5.05
CA GLY A 313 -15.43 -8.25 -6.33
C GLY A 313 -16.27 -7.14 -6.95
N ASN A 314 -16.31 -5.97 -6.33
CA ASN A 314 -17.12 -4.85 -6.80
C ASN A 314 -16.32 -4.00 -7.80
N ILE A 315 -16.83 -3.90 -9.03
CA ILE A 315 -16.22 -3.09 -10.10
C ILE A 315 -16.07 -1.62 -9.72
N ALA A 316 -16.93 -1.08 -8.85
CA ALA A 316 -16.82 0.29 -8.36
C ALA A 316 -15.57 0.52 -7.49
N HIS A 317 -14.97 -0.54 -6.97
CA HIS A 317 -13.73 -0.50 -6.18
C HIS A 317 -12.48 -0.77 -7.02
N LEU A 318 -12.61 -0.81 -8.34
CA LEU A 318 -11.48 -1.02 -9.24
C LEU A 318 -10.43 0.08 -9.09
N ASN A 319 -9.17 -0.32 -8.88
CA ASN A 319 -8.01 0.55 -8.68
C ASN A 319 -8.12 1.45 -7.42
N PHE A 320 -8.86 1.03 -6.40
CA PHE A 320 -8.91 1.73 -5.12
C PHE A 320 -7.83 1.17 -4.19
N PHE A 321 -7.09 2.10 -3.57
CA PHE A 321 -6.09 1.83 -2.56
C PHE A 321 -6.35 2.69 -1.32
N ASP A 322 -5.81 2.30 -0.18
CA ASP A 322 -5.91 3.09 1.04
C ASP A 322 -5.17 4.42 0.89
N ILE A 323 -5.69 5.48 1.54
CA ILE A 323 -5.08 6.81 1.50
C ILE A 323 -3.92 6.83 2.50
N PRO A 324 -2.66 6.88 2.04
CA PRO A 324 -1.51 6.94 2.95
C PRO A 324 -1.41 8.31 3.60
N THR A 325 -0.83 8.36 4.81
CA THR A 325 -0.32 9.62 5.35
C THR A 325 0.83 10.13 4.49
N LEU A 326 0.97 11.45 4.40
CA LEU A 326 2.06 12.09 3.64
C LEU A 326 3.21 12.58 4.55
N TYR A 327 3.11 12.37 5.87
CA TYR A 327 4.19 12.72 6.78
C TYR A 327 5.46 11.92 6.48
N GLY A 328 6.54 12.65 6.18
CA GLY A 328 7.83 12.07 5.83
C GLY A 328 7.95 11.60 4.39
N ILE A 329 6.99 11.95 3.52
CA ILE A 329 6.93 11.48 2.13
C ILE A 329 8.19 11.80 1.31
N SER A 330 8.91 12.86 1.64
CA SER A 330 10.15 13.22 0.93
C SER A 330 11.27 12.18 1.04
N ARG A 331 11.15 11.23 1.96
CA ARG A 331 12.14 10.18 2.22
C ARG A 331 11.67 8.78 1.79
N THR A 332 10.49 8.68 1.17
CA THR A 332 9.85 7.41 0.85
C THR A 332 9.65 7.20 -0.65
N ALA A 333 10.54 7.76 -1.46
CA ALA A 333 10.60 7.44 -2.89
C ALA A 333 11.13 6.01 -3.11
N PRO A 334 10.70 5.32 -4.20
CA PRO A 334 9.71 5.73 -5.19
C PRO A 334 8.27 5.61 -4.70
N TYR A 335 7.33 6.20 -5.42
CA TYR A 335 5.94 6.40 -4.98
C TYR A 335 4.94 5.53 -5.75
N PHE A 336 3.71 5.49 -5.20
CA PHE A 336 2.57 4.68 -5.61
C PHE A 336 2.73 3.19 -5.31
N HIS A 337 1.63 2.45 -5.49
CA HIS A 337 1.56 1.02 -5.21
C HIS A 337 2.49 0.18 -6.10
N ASP A 338 2.95 0.73 -7.22
CA ASP A 338 3.77 0.09 -8.23
C ASP A 338 5.14 0.78 -8.44
N ASN A 339 5.54 1.67 -7.53
CA ASN A 339 6.80 2.43 -7.61
C ASN A 339 6.98 3.20 -8.93
N SER A 340 5.89 3.60 -9.56
CA SER A 340 5.92 4.18 -10.91
C SER A 340 6.32 5.65 -10.95
N ALA A 341 6.30 6.36 -9.82
CA ALA A 341 6.77 7.74 -9.72
C ALA A 341 8.09 7.81 -8.94
N ALA A 342 9.14 8.30 -9.58
CA ALA A 342 10.45 8.39 -8.97
C ALA A 342 10.60 9.62 -8.07
N THR A 343 9.87 10.69 -8.35
CA THR A 343 9.98 11.98 -7.67
C THR A 343 8.61 12.50 -7.21
N LEU A 344 8.61 13.43 -6.26
CA LEU A 344 7.38 14.12 -5.85
C LEU A 344 6.78 14.98 -6.99
N GLU A 345 7.61 15.44 -7.92
CA GLU A 345 7.13 16.11 -9.12
C GLU A 345 6.32 15.15 -10.00
N ASP A 346 6.80 13.93 -10.21
CA ASP A 346 6.06 12.89 -10.95
C ASP A 346 4.72 12.58 -10.27
N VAL A 347 4.70 12.55 -8.92
CA VAL A 347 3.46 12.37 -8.15
C VAL A 347 2.45 13.49 -8.43
N VAL A 348 2.89 14.76 -8.35
CA VAL A 348 1.98 15.89 -8.59
C VAL A 348 1.50 15.92 -10.05
N ARG A 349 2.39 15.62 -11.01
CA ARG A 349 2.03 15.50 -12.42
C ARG A 349 1.05 14.35 -12.69
N HIS A 350 1.17 13.25 -11.96
CA HIS A 350 0.18 12.16 -12.05
C HIS A 350 -1.23 12.67 -11.70
N TYR A 351 -1.40 13.39 -10.59
CA TYR A 351 -2.69 13.95 -10.20
C TYR A 351 -3.18 15.03 -11.16
N GLN A 352 -2.29 15.84 -11.74
CA GLN A 352 -2.62 16.81 -12.79
C GLN A 352 -3.27 16.10 -13.99
N VAL A 353 -2.66 15.03 -14.48
CA VAL A 353 -3.16 14.28 -15.64
C VAL A 353 -4.45 13.53 -15.30
N ASP A 354 -4.55 12.94 -14.10
CA ASP A 354 -5.78 12.29 -13.66
C ASP A 354 -6.95 13.27 -13.59
N ALA A 355 -6.74 14.48 -13.07
CA ALA A 355 -7.74 15.54 -13.04
C ALA A 355 -8.20 15.93 -14.44
N ILE A 356 -7.29 16.08 -15.40
CA ILE A 356 -7.62 16.36 -16.82
C ILE A 356 -8.45 15.22 -17.40
N PHE A 357 -8.06 13.96 -17.16
CA PHE A 357 -8.79 12.80 -17.64
C PHE A 357 -10.20 12.71 -17.05
N VAL A 358 -10.35 12.84 -15.73
CA VAL A 358 -11.65 12.83 -15.06
C VAL A 358 -12.57 13.93 -15.61
N ARG A 359 -12.05 15.13 -15.83
CA ARG A 359 -12.84 16.23 -16.42
C ARG A 359 -13.33 15.94 -17.84
N ARG A 360 -12.58 15.16 -18.62
CA ARG A 360 -12.97 14.78 -19.99
C ARG A 360 -14.05 13.71 -20.04
N VAL A 361 -13.99 12.73 -19.12
CA VAL A 361 -14.88 11.56 -19.14
C VAL A 361 -16.06 11.67 -18.19
N ALA A 362 -16.06 12.63 -17.28
CA ALA A 362 -17.15 12.82 -16.32
C ALA A 362 -18.45 13.20 -17.04
N PRO A 363 -19.59 12.61 -16.66
CA PRO A 363 -20.90 13.01 -17.18
C PRO A 363 -21.17 14.51 -16.97
N VAL A 364 -22.01 15.08 -17.82
CA VAL A 364 -22.43 16.47 -17.68
C VAL A 364 -23.14 16.66 -16.33
N GLY A 365 -22.69 17.66 -15.55
CA GLY A 365 -23.20 17.93 -14.20
C GLY A 365 -22.52 17.17 -13.06
N ALA A 366 -21.62 16.22 -13.35
CA ALA A 366 -20.83 15.59 -12.31
C ALA A 366 -19.78 16.56 -11.73
N PRO A 367 -19.46 16.48 -10.44
CA PRO A 367 -18.35 17.21 -9.84
C PRO A 367 -17.05 16.94 -10.60
N ARG A 368 -16.29 17.98 -10.85
CA ARG A 368 -15.00 17.88 -11.57
C ARG A 368 -13.87 18.38 -10.66
N PRO A 369 -12.75 17.66 -10.56
CA PRO A 369 -11.61 18.12 -9.79
C PRO A 369 -11.07 19.42 -10.38
N ASP A 370 -10.51 20.29 -9.54
CA ASP A 370 -9.75 21.44 -9.98
C ASP A 370 -8.47 20.96 -10.67
N LEU A 371 -8.05 21.68 -11.71
CA LEU A 371 -6.81 21.39 -12.42
C LEU A 371 -5.63 21.94 -11.62
N ILE A 372 -4.59 21.16 -11.50
CA ILE A 372 -3.28 21.63 -11.04
C ILE A 372 -2.58 22.26 -12.24
N LEU A 373 -2.17 23.53 -12.13
CA LEU A 373 -1.46 24.24 -13.18
C LEU A 373 0.04 23.96 -13.11
N ASP A 374 0.77 24.15 -14.20
CA ASP A 374 2.22 23.86 -14.25
C ASP A 374 3.02 24.73 -13.27
N ASP A 375 2.62 25.98 -13.05
CA ASP A 375 3.26 26.90 -12.07
C ASP A 375 2.89 26.61 -10.62
N GLU A 376 1.94 25.71 -10.38
CA GLU A 376 1.54 25.24 -9.05
C GLU A 376 2.34 24.02 -8.61
N ILE A 377 3.00 23.31 -9.54
CA ILE A 377 3.77 22.10 -9.25
C ILE A 377 4.97 22.38 -8.35
N PRO A 378 5.85 23.35 -8.63
CA PRO A 378 7.00 23.61 -7.77
C PRO A 378 6.64 23.95 -6.32
N PRO A 379 5.71 24.87 -6.01
CA PRO A 379 5.33 25.15 -4.63
C PRO A 379 4.65 23.95 -3.94
N LEU A 380 3.84 23.15 -4.63
CA LEU A 380 3.27 21.91 -4.09
C LEU A 380 4.39 20.94 -3.68
N VAL A 381 5.36 20.71 -4.57
CA VAL A 381 6.51 19.83 -4.30
C VAL A 381 7.35 20.39 -3.14
N ALA A 382 7.55 21.71 -3.07
CA ALA A 382 8.27 22.34 -1.98
C ALA A 382 7.60 22.08 -0.62
N TYR A 383 6.27 22.19 -0.55
CA TYR A 383 5.51 21.88 0.67
C TYR A 383 5.56 20.37 1.01
N LEU A 384 5.35 19.49 0.05
CA LEU A 384 5.40 18.03 0.25
C LEU A 384 6.78 17.56 0.77
N LYS A 385 7.85 18.26 0.42
CA LYS A 385 9.20 17.99 0.94
C LYS A 385 9.39 18.36 2.41
N LYS A 386 8.48 19.12 2.98
CA LYS A 386 8.57 19.63 4.36
C LYS A 386 7.76 18.82 5.36
N ILE A 387 6.68 18.20 4.94
CA ILE A 387 5.75 17.46 5.81
C ILE A 387 6.17 16.02 6.11
#